data_8cde76ccf61affbaf49e55ccf4474dd7
#
_entry.id   8cde76ccf61affbaf49e55ccf4474dd7
#
_cell.length_a   1.000
_cell.length_b   1.000
_cell.length_c   1.000
_cell.angle_alpha   90.00
_cell.angle_beta   90.00
_cell.angle_gamma   90.00
#
_symmetry.space_group_name_H-M   'P 1'
#
loop_
_entity.id
_entity.type
_entity.pdbx_description
1 polymer ?
#
loop_
_entity_poly.entity_id
_entity_poly.type
_entity_poly.pdbx_seq_one_letter_code
_entity_poly.pdbx_strand_id
1 'polypeptide(L)'
;VLTLAAAGELLLVTMPGEPTTLLAAEALQEVAAQTGAAHLAFFGYAQDYIGYSLTEEDWWQGGYESSGSIWGPRQGDYLVERLAELAAVWAAGHEELPWVEPPPLEIPEYDFVPTSPSPPPDRPRSSSSPVTASRERW
;
A
#
# COMPACT_ATOMS: atom_id res chain seq x y z
N VAL A 1 -9.68 -2.03 -4.09
CA VAL A 1 -10.24 -3.21 -4.79
C VAL A 1 -9.10 -4.07 -5.32
N LEU A 2 -9.22 -5.40 -5.23
CA LEU A 2 -8.33 -6.38 -5.86
C LEU A 2 -9.00 -6.90 -7.13
N THR A 3 -8.26 -7.08 -8.22
CA THR A 3 -8.84 -7.55 -9.48
C THR A 3 -7.94 -8.58 -10.15
N LEU A 4 -8.58 -9.58 -10.76
CA LEU A 4 -7.98 -10.46 -11.74
C LEU A 4 -8.66 -10.21 -13.09
N ALA A 5 -7.88 -10.10 -14.16
CA ALA A 5 -8.42 -9.90 -15.50
C ALA A 5 -7.63 -10.73 -16.52
N ALA A 6 -8.32 -11.49 -17.37
CA ALA A 6 -7.68 -12.25 -18.41
C ALA A 6 -7.59 -11.47 -19.73
N ALA A 7 -6.41 -11.50 -20.35
CA ALA A 7 -6.16 -10.97 -21.70
C ALA A 7 -5.47 -12.06 -22.53
N GLY A 8 -6.26 -12.90 -23.19
CA GLY A 8 -5.76 -14.12 -23.81
C GLY A 8 -5.19 -15.08 -22.77
N GLU A 9 -3.92 -15.45 -22.91
CA GLU A 9 -3.22 -16.35 -21.96
C GLU A 9 -2.59 -15.59 -20.77
N LEU A 10 -2.63 -14.25 -20.79
CA LEU A 10 -2.07 -13.42 -19.73
C LEU A 10 -3.14 -13.14 -18.68
N LEU A 11 -2.83 -13.44 -17.41
CA LEU A 11 -3.65 -13.06 -16.27
C LEU A 11 -3.04 -11.82 -15.59
N LEU A 12 -3.80 -10.75 -15.57
CA LEU A 12 -3.45 -9.49 -14.89
C LEU A 12 -3.90 -9.57 -13.44
N VAL A 13 -3.00 -9.26 -12.53
CA VAL A 13 -3.24 -9.22 -11.08
C VAL A 13 -3.07 -7.78 -10.61
N THR A 14 -4.06 -7.21 -9.94
CA THR A 14 -3.97 -5.83 -9.48
C THR A 14 -4.11 -5.71 -7.98
N MET A 15 -3.39 -4.76 -7.41
CA MET A 15 -3.45 -4.43 -5.98
C MET A 15 -3.44 -2.90 -5.79
N PRO A 16 -4.22 -2.35 -4.85
CA PRO A 16 -4.17 -0.92 -4.54
C PRO A 16 -2.88 -0.54 -3.81
N GLY A 17 -2.55 0.75 -3.84
CA GLY A 17 -1.37 1.30 -3.17
C GLY A 17 -0.05 0.87 -3.79
N GLU A 18 0.98 0.84 -2.97
CA GLU A 18 2.36 0.55 -3.36
C GLU A 18 2.86 -0.78 -2.77
N PRO A 19 2.47 -1.93 -3.34
CA PRO A 19 3.01 -3.21 -2.91
C PRO A 19 4.50 -3.31 -3.24
N THR A 20 5.30 -3.80 -2.28
CA THR A 20 6.72 -4.06 -2.51
C THR A 20 6.91 -5.21 -3.50
N THR A 21 8.10 -5.29 -4.07
CA THR A 21 8.45 -6.35 -5.04
C THR A 21 8.32 -7.74 -4.43
N LEU A 22 8.67 -7.91 -3.15
CA LEU A 22 8.55 -9.20 -2.46
C LEU A 22 7.08 -9.58 -2.28
N LEU A 23 6.25 -8.66 -1.81
CA LEU A 23 4.80 -8.90 -1.68
C LEU A 23 4.15 -9.22 -3.03
N ALA A 24 4.54 -8.50 -4.10
CA ALA A 24 4.05 -8.76 -5.45
C ALA A 24 4.45 -10.17 -5.94
N ALA A 25 5.66 -10.62 -5.62
CA ALA A 25 6.11 -11.96 -5.98
C ALA A 25 5.32 -13.04 -5.25
N GLU A 26 5.04 -12.88 -3.96
CA GLU A 26 4.19 -13.78 -3.18
C GLU A 26 2.76 -13.82 -3.74
N ALA A 27 2.17 -12.64 -4.02
CA ALA A 27 0.85 -12.55 -4.62
C ALA A 27 0.76 -13.29 -5.96
N LEU A 28 1.75 -13.13 -6.84
CA LEU A 28 1.81 -13.85 -8.12
C LEU A 28 1.94 -15.36 -7.92
N GLN A 29 2.74 -15.79 -6.96
CA GLN A 29 2.91 -17.21 -6.63
C GLN A 29 1.59 -17.84 -6.16
N GLU A 30 0.87 -17.18 -5.26
CA GLU A 30 -0.41 -17.66 -4.75
C GLU A 30 -1.47 -17.69 -5.85
N VAL A 31 -1.57 -16.64 -6.68
CA VAL A 31 -2.50 -16.62 -7.81
C VAL A 31 -2.18 -17.73 -8.82
N ALA A 32 -0.89 -17.94 -9.13
CA ALA A 32 -0.49 -19.02 -10.03
C ALA A 32 -0.86 -20.41 -9.46
N ALA A 33 -0.68 -20.62 -8.16
CA ALA A 33 -1.02 -21.88 -7.49
C ALA A 33 -2.53 -22.18 -7.57
N GLN A 34 -3.39 -21.16 -7.46
CA GLN A 34 -4.84 -21.32 -7.52
C GLN A 34 -5.37 -21.48 -8.96
N THR A 35 -4.79 -20.75 -9.91
CA THR A 35 -5.33 -20.66 -11.28
C THR A 35 -4.65 -21.56 -12.29
N GLY A 36 -3.42 -22.00 -12.01
CA GLY A 36 -2.57 -22.70 -12.97
C GLY A 36 -2.09 -21.80 -14.12
N ALA A 37 -2.27 -20.48 -14.04
CA ALA A 37 -1.87 -19.55 -15.10
C ALA A 37 -0.34 -19.55 -15.28
N ALA A 38 0.10 -19.69 -16.53
CA ALA A 38 1.53 -19.70 -16.87
C ALA A 38 2.10 -18.29 -17.09
N HIS A 39 1.23 -17.33 -17.42
CA HIS A 39 1.61 -15.96 -17.72
C HIS A 39 0.82 -15.00 -16.83
N LEU A 40 1.53 -14.33 -15.91
CA LEU A 40 0.94 -13.36 -14.99
C LEU A 40 1.69 -12.04 -15.08
N ALA A 41 0.96 -10.95 -14.91
CA ALA A 41 1.52 -9.62 -14.74
C ALA A 41 0.87 -8.94 -13.53
N PHE A 42 1.68 -8.30 -12.70
CA PHE A 42 1.23 -7.63 -11.50
C PHE A 42 1.27 -6.11 -11.66
N PHE A 43 0.23 -5.42 -11.18
CA PHE A 43 0.12 -3.97 -11.19
C PHE A 43 -0.27 -3.46 -9.81
N GLY A 44 0.64 -2.69 -9.20
CA GLY A 44 0.33 -1.83 -8.08
C GLY A 44 -0.41 -0.55 -8.53
N TYR A 45 -0.71 0.33 -7.60
CA TYR A 45 -1.42 1.60 -7.82
C TYR A 45 -2.77 1.46 -8.53
N ALA A 46 -3.35 0.28 -8.49
CA ALA A 46 -4.58 0.01 -9.20
C ALA A 46 -5.80 0.36 -8.34
N GLN A 47 -6.69 1.20 -8.90
CA GLN A 47 -8.04 1.48 -8.41
C GLN A 47 -8.12 2.30 -7.11
N ASP A 48 -7.12 2.28 -6.24
CA ASP A 48 -7.12 3.01 -4.97
C ASP A 48 -5.69 3.18 -4.45
N TYR A 49 -5.52 4.05 -3.45
CA TYR A 49 -4.25 4.27 -2.80
C TYR A 49 -4.36 4.06 -1.29
N ILE A 50 -3.64 3.07 -0.79
CA ILE A 50 -3.68 2.65 0.62
C ILE A 50 -2.31 2.70 1.29
N GLY A 51 -1.35 3.44 0.72
CA GLY A 51 0.04 3.48 1.16
C GLY A 51 0.84 2.25 0.74
N TYR A 52 1.95 2.02 1.41
CA TYR A 52 2.80 0.86 1.16
C TYR A 52 2.20 -0.41 1.76
N SER A 53 2.35 -1.51 1.01
CA SER A 53 2.01 -2.86 1.46
C SER A 53 3.24 -3.75 1.34
N LEU A 54 3.62 -4.38 2.46
CA LEU A 54 4.82 -5.20 2.60
C LEU A 54 4.46 -6.58 3.13
N THR A 55 5.37 -7.54 2.98
CA THR A 55 5.31 -8.77 3.78
C THR A 55 5.48 -8.42 5.27
N GLU A 56 5.00 -9.27 6.18
CA GLU A 56 5.18 -9.04 7.61
C GLU A 56 6.66 -8.98 7.97
N GLU A 57 7.51 -9.81 7.36
CA GLU A 57 8.94 -9.82 7.60
C GLU A 57 9.60 -8.47 7.22
N ASP A 58 9.33 -7.96 6.02
CA ASP A 58 9.85 -6.67 5.57
C ASP A 58 9.37 -5.52 6.45
N TRP A 59 8.12 -5.58 6.90
CA TRP A 59 7.56 -4.56 7.76
C TRP A 59 8.36 -4.43 9.07
N TRP A 60 8.71 -5.56 9.69
CA TRP A 60 9.50 -5.59 10.93
C TRP A 60 10.97 -5.22 10.72
N GLN A 61 11.52 -5.37 9.52
CA GLN A 61 12.86 -4.87 9.20
C GLN A 61 12.92 -3.34 9.19
N GLY A 62 11.77 -2.68 9.02
CA GLY A 62 11.68 -1.22 9.01
C GLY A 62 12.05 -0.63 7.66
N GLY A 63 12.39 0.67 7.67
CA GLY A 63 12.76 1.39 6.46
C GLY A 63 11.66 2.35 5.98
N TYR A 64 11.84 2.87 4.78
CA TYR A 64 10.96 3.88 4.21
C TYR A 64 9.55 3.35 3.96
N GLU A 65 9.44 2.23 3.29
CA GLU A 65 8.17 1.61 2.93
C GLU A 65 7.38 1.18 4.18
N SER A 66 8.06 0.59 5.15
CA SER A 66 7.45 0.23 6.44
C SER A 66 6.89 1.45 7.16
N SER A 67 7.60 2.59 7.12
CA SER A 67 7.13 3.85 7.72
C SER A 67 5.91 4.44 7.01
N GLY A 68 5.70 4.12 5.74
CA GLY A 68 4.57 4.52 4.92
C GLY A 68 3.43 3.50 4.87
N SER A 69 3.54 2.39 5.60
CA SER A 69 2.49 1.39 5.74
C SER A 69 1.51 1.81 6.85
N ILE A 70 0.27 2.11 6.47
CA ILE A 70 -0.71 2.73 7.35
C ILE A 70 -1.41 1.70 8.25
N TRP A 71 -1.55 0.46 7.78
CA TRP A 71 -2.42 -0.55 8.38
C TRP A 71 -1.68 -1.62 9.20
N GLY A 72 -0.35 -1.45 9.34
CA GLY A 72 0.49 -2.32 10.14
C GLY A 72 1.03 -3.57 9.43
N PRO A 73 1.73 -4.46 10.17
CA PRO A 73 2.56 -5.51 9.58
C PRO A 73 1.81 -6.56 8.78
N ARG A 74 0.54 -6.81 9.09
CA ARG A 74 -0.25 -7.86 8.45
C ARG A 74 -1.08 -7.41 7.25
N GLN A 75 -0.95 -6.15 6.84
CA GLN A 75 -1.70 -5.63 5.70
C GLN A 75 -1.39 -6.37 4.41
N GLY A 76 -0.11 -6.60 4.13
CA GLY A 76 0.33 -7.29 2.92
C GLY A 76 -0.18 -8.72 2.87
N ASP A 77 0.04 -9.48 3.92
CA ASP A 77 -0.41 -10.88 4.03
C ASP A 77 -1.94 -10.99 3.83
N TYR A 78 -2.69 -10.09 4.46
CA TYR A 78 -4.15 -10.03 4.28
C TYR A 78 -4.54 -9.79 2.82
N LEU A 79 -3.84 -8.90 2.09
CA LEU A 79 -4.12 -8.64 0.68
C LEU A 79 -3.79 -9.86 -0.19
N VAL A 80 -2.70 -10.56 0.10
CA VAL A 80 -2.31 -11.80 -0.60
C VAL A 80 -3.33 -12.89 -0.36
N GLU A 81 -3.78 -13.09 0.88
CA GLU A 81 -4.85 -14.04 1.22
C GLU A 81 -6.14 -13.75 0.44
N ARG A 82 -6.55 -12.48 0.34
CA ARG A 82 -7.74 -12.08 -0.43
C ARG A 82 -7.56 -12.29 -1.93
N LEU A 83 -6.36 -12.07 -2.47
CA LEU A 83 -6.04 -12.40 -3.86
C LEU A 83 -6.10 -13.91 -4.12
N ALA A 84 -5.58 -14.74 -3.22
CA ALA A 84 -5.65 -16.18 -3.33
C ALA A 84 -7.10 -16.68 -3.35
N GLU A 85 -7.96 -16.14 -2.48
CA GLU A 85 -9.40 -16.46 -2.48
C GLU A 85 -10.09 -16.04 -3.79
N LEU A 86 -9.80 -14.81 -4.26
CA LEU A 86 -10.33 -14.34 -5.54
C LEU A 86 -9.86 -15.25 -6.70
N ALA A 87 -8.60 -15.66 -6.69
CA ALA A 87 -8.04 -16.56 -7.68
C ALA A 87 -8.71 -17.95 -7.67
N ALA A 88 -9.00 -18.50 -6.50
CA ALA A 88 -9.73 -19.75 -6.36
C ALA A 88 -11.17 -19.64 -6.90
N VAL A 89 -11.86 -18.56 -6.62
CA VAL A 89 -13.21 -18.27 -7.14
C VAL A 89 -13.20 -18.11 -8.64
N TRP A 90 -12.22 -17.37 -9.17
CA TRP A 90 -12.02 -17.18 -10.60
C TRP A 90 -11.72 -18.51 -11.31
N ALA A 91 -10.87 -19.38 -10.74
CA ALA A 91 -10.55 -20.69 -11.28
C ALA A 91 -11.77 -21.63 -11.31
N ALA A 92 -12.71 -21.43 -10.37
CA ALA A 92 -13.98 -22.15 -10.35
C ALA A 92 -15.02 -21.62 -11.37
N GLY A 93 -14.69 -20.60 -12.15
CA GLY A 93 -15.54 -20.01 -13.18
C GLY A 93 -16.55 -18.98 -12.66
N HIS A 94 -16.29 -18.40 -11.49
CA HIS A 94 -17.07 -17.29 -10.95
C HIS A 94 -16.35 -15.97 -11.21
N GLU A 95 -17.11 -14.90 -11.44
CA GLU A 95 -16.54 -13.59 -11.79
C GLU A 95 -16.31 -12.68 -10.56
N GLU A 96 -17.00 -12.95 -9.45
CA GLU A 96 -16.95 -12.11 -8.24
C GLU A 96 -16.95 -12.94 -6.96
N LEU A 97 -16.23 -12.44 -5.95
CA LEU A 97 -16.42 -12.90 -4.58
C LEU A 97 -17.78 -12.40 -4.06
N PRO A 98 -18.48 -13.21 -3.26
CA PRO A 98 -19.68 -12.73 -2.60
C PRO A 98 -19.37 -11.46 -1.80
N TRP A 99 -20.13 -10.39 -2.08
CA TRP A 99 -20.02 -9.17 -1.29
C TRP A 99 -20.50 -9.44 0.13
N VAL A 100 -19.63 -9.19 1.08
CA VAL A 100 -20.00 -9.16 2.50
C VAL A 100 -20.07 -7.70 2.91
N GLU A 101 -21.26 -7.23 3.26
CA GLU A 101 -21.41 -5.88 3.78
C GLU A 101 -20.61 -5.74 5.08
N PRO A 102 -19.64 -4.82 5.13
CA PRO A 102 -18.90 -4.61 6.36
C PRO A 102 -19.86 -4.16 7.47
N PRO A 103 -19.61 -4.54 8.73
CA PRO A 103 -20.42 -4.05 9.83
C PRO A 103 -20.40 -2.51 9.85
N PRO A 104 -21.49 -1.85 10.29
CA PRO A 104 -21.51 -0.41 10.40
C PRO A 104 -20.30 0.08 11.19
N LEU A 105 -19.60 1.06 10.67
CA LEU A 105 -18.49 1.68 11.37
C LEU A 105 -19.07 2.48 12.54
N GLU A 106 -19.00 1.94 13.76
CA GLU A 106 -19.24 2.70 14.95
C GLU A 106 -18.05 3.64 15.19
N ILE A 107 -18.19 4.88 14.75
CA ILE A 107 -17.21 5.92 15.07
C ILE A 107 -17.55 6.36 16.51
N PRO A 108 -16.66 6.12 17.50
CA PRO A 108 -16.89 6.63 18.84
C PRO A 108 -17.04 8.16 18.75
N GLU A 109 -18.01 8.73 19.46
CA GLU A 109 -18.06 10.17 19.66
C GLU A 109 -16.81 10.59 20.44
N TYR A 110 -15.77 10.97 19.70
CA TYR A 110 -14.66 11.69 20.32
C TYR A 110 -15.08 13.15 20.44
N ASP A 111 -15.15 13.66 21.65
CA ASP A 111 -15.05 15.09 21.90
C ASP A 111 -13.66 15.56 21.42
N PHE A 112 -13.53 15.76 20.11
CA PHE A 112 -12.36 16.38 19.57
C PHE A 112 -12.37 17.86 19.97
N VAL A 113 -11.82 18.14 21.13
CA VAL A 113 -11.45 19.51 21.50
C VAL A 113 -10.19 19.82 20.71
N PRO A 114 -10.24 20.65 19.66
CA PRO A 114 -9.03 21.05 18.95
C PRO A 114 -8.16 21.80 19.94
N THR A 115 -7.11 21.15 20.44
CA THR A 115 -6.06 21.84 21.14
C THR A 115 -5.40 22.76 20.11
N SER A 116 -5.61 24.07 20.27
CA SER A 116 -4.88 25.05 19.44
C SER A 116 -3.40 24.68 19.52
N PRO A 117 -2.71 24.53 18.39
CA PRO A 117 -1.30 24.24 18.42
C PRO A 117 -0.60 25.31 19.22
N SER A 118 0.16 24.93 20.22
CA SER A 118 0.98 25.89 20.95
C SER A 118 1.81 26.65 19.93
N PRO A 119 1.89 27.98 20.01
CA PRO A 119 2.74 28.74 19.11
C PRO A 119 4.16 28.15 19.16
N PRO A 120 4.84 28.00 18.01
CA PRO A 120 6.19 27.46 18.03
C PRO A 120 7.05 28.31 18.95
N PRO A 121 7.97 27.71 19.73
CA PRO A 121 8.87 28.47 20.57
C PRO A 121 9.60 29.49 19.70
N ASP A 122 9.70 30.73 20.19
CA ASP A 122 10.44 31.80 19.52
C ASP A 122 11.84 31.29 19.17
N ARG A 123 12.06 31.03 17.89
CA ARG A 123 13.41 30.74 17.42
C ARG A 123 14.24 32.00 17.62
N PRO A 124 15.36 31.93 18.34
CA PRO A 124 16.28 33.06 18.37
C PRO A 124 16.62 33.42 16.92
N ARG A 125 16.39 34.65 16.51
CA ARG A 125 16.78 35.13 15.19
C ARG A 125 18.29 34.91 15.08
N SER A 126 18.71 33.96 14.25
CA SER A 126 20.12 33.87 13.89
C SER A 126 20.48 35.22 13.25
N SER A 127 21.41 35.95 13.85
CA SER A 127 21.99 37.12 13.25
C SER A 127 22.64 36.65 11.95
N SER A 128 21.97 36.92 10.84
CA SER A 128 22.51 36.66 9.51
C SER A 128 23.70 37.65 9.31
N SER A 129 24.90 37.15 9.51
CA SER A 129 26.06 37.84 8.99
C SER A 129 25.94 37.91 7.47
N PRO A 130 26.18 39.07 6.84
CA PRO A 130 26.09 39.18 5.40
C PRO A 130 27.17 38.31 4.75
N VAL A 131 26.73 37.37 3.91
CA VAL A 131 27.63 36.58 3.06
C VAL A 131 28.17 37.54 1.99
N THR A 132 29.44 37.93 2.13
CA THR A 132 30.14 38.68 1.10
C THR A 132 30.48 37.74 -0.05
N ALA A 133 29.77 37.89 -1.16
CA ALA A 133 30.10 37.18 -2.38
C ALA A 133 31.33 37.79 -3.04
N SER A 134 32.49 37.15 -2.92
CA SER A 134 33.66 37.49 -3.74
C SER A 134 33.43 36.94 -5.16
N ARG A 135 33.29 37.88 -6.14
CA ARG A 135 33.35 37.55 -7.57
C ARG A 135 34.82 37.31 -7.93
N GLU A 136 35.20 36.06 -8.07
CA GLU A 136 36.40 35.72 -8.85
C GLU A 136 36.01 35.61 -10.31
N ARG A 137 36.74 36.39 -11.15
CA ARG A 137 36.66 36.35 -12.62
C ARG A 137 37.62 35.29 -13.13
N TRP A 138 37.10 34.43 -13.97
CA TRP A 138 37.89 33.67 -14.94
C TRP A 138 37.45 34.04 -16.34
#